data_9e0e267176245e58cdba198437dc0ff5
#
_entry.id   9e0e267176245e58cdba198437dc0ff5
#
_cell.length_a   1.000
_cell.length_b   1.000
_cell.length_c   1.000
_cell.angle_alpha   90.00
_cell.angle_beta   90.00
_cell.angle_gamma   90.00
#
_symmetry.space_group_name_H-M   'P 1'
#
loop_
_entity.id
_entity.type
_entity.pdbx_description
1 polymer ?
#
loop_
_entity_poly.entity_id
_entity_poly.type
_entity_poly.pdbx_seq_one_letter_code
_entity_poly.pdbx_strand_id
1 'polypeptide(L)'
;MNKESVLGITGPNVATTIERSGIFKGGDIAAFAERVQKDMVEEQPELYAFLASVGKNPNTTPSTGAFVVGMSHTYDMISEEQRANPLTRDQIMSVIGTLQEHRATELHNGAEVEVHNPMSWLEDLAKDSPVFALWLQQTSRLFRTHEEQFSFVQAGFFTAMPFIIRDQGKELERQFFPEG
;
A
#
# COMPACT_ATOMS: atom_id res chain seq x y z
N MET A 1 19.79 3.49 -16.15
CA MET A 1 18.62 2.59 -16.35
C MET A 1 17.69 2.82 -15.16
N ASN A 2 16.58 3.53 -15.38
CA ASN A 2 15.56 3.66 -14.33
C ASN A 2 14.99 2.26 -14.08
N LYS A 3 15.28 1.68 -12.92
CA LYS A 3 14.49 0.56 -12.46
C LYS A 3 13.06 1.08 -12.32
N GLU A 4 12.17 0.63 -13.19
CA GLU A 4 10.76 0.87 -12.99
C GLU A 4 10.41 0.40 -11.59
N SER A 5 9.77 1.26 -10.82
CA SER A 5 9.28 0.91 -9.50
C SER A 5 8.47 -0.39 -9.60
N VAL A 6 8.67 -1.30 -8.65
CA VAL A 6 7.92 -2.58 -8.56
C VAL A 6 6.41 -2.38 -8.68
N LEU A 7 5.91 -1.24 -8.22
CA LEU A 7 4.49 -0.86 -8.30
C LEU A 7 4.11 -0.16 -9.62
N GLY A 8 5.09 0.16 -10.47
CA GLY A 8 4.85 0.99 -11.64
C GLY A 8 4.34 2.39 -11.33
N ILE A 9 4.56 2.89 -10.11
CA ILE A 9 4.17 4.23 -9.68
C ILE A 9 5.19 5.23 -10.19
N THR A 10 4.76 6.10 -11.09
CA THR A 10 5.56 7.18 -11.66
C THR A 10 5.12 8.54 -11.14
N GLY A 11 5.96 9.56 -11.33
CA GLY A 11 5.59 10.95 -11.03
C GLY A 11 4.30 11.41 -11.72
N PRO A 12 4.12 11.14 -13.03
CA PRO A 12 2.86 11.40 -13.72
C PRO A 12 1.65 10.70 -13.12
N ASN A 13 1.77 9.45 -12.67
CA ASN A 13 0.67 8.72 -12.02
C ASN A 13 0.27 9.39 -10.71
N VAL A 14 1.23 9.78 -9.90
CA VAL A 14 1.00 10.49 -8.64
C VAL A 14 0.30 11.81 -8.90
N ALA A 15 0.77 12.60 -9.86
CA ALA A 15 0.17 13.87 -10.24
C ALA A 15 -1.28 13.72 -10.73
N THR A 16 -1.54 12.70 -11.54
CA THR A 16 -2.88 12.40 -12.04
C THR A 16 -3.84 12.02 -10.92
N THR A 17 -3.40 11.20 -9.97
CA THR A 17 -4.21 10.82 -8.80
C THR A 17 -4.50 12.01 -7.91
N ILE A 18 -3.52 12.87 -7.64
CA ILE A 18 -3.71 14.10 -6.86
C ILE A 18 -4.75 14.99 -7.53
N GLU A 19 -4.68 15.17 -8.84
CA GLU A 19 -5.63 16.01 -9.59
C GLU A 19 -7.04 15.40 -9.56
N ARG A 20 -7.17 14.11 -9.83
CA ARG A 20 -8.48 13.41 -9.82
C ARG A 20 -9.16 13.43 -8.47
N SER A 21 -8.40 13.26 -7.40
CA SER A 21 -8.95 13.26 -6.04
C SER A 21 -9.28 14.65 -5.51
N GLY A 22 -8.59 15.69 -6.02
CA GLY A 22 -8.72 17.04 -5.53
C GLY A 22 -8.28 17.23 -4.07
N ILE A 23 -7.43 16.35 -3.53
CA ILE A 23 -7.07 16.33 -2.11
C ILE A 23 -6.45 17.65 -1.61
N PHE A 24 -5.76 18.38 -2.48
CA PHE A 24 -5.19 19.67 -2.14
C PHE A 24 -6.06 20.87 -2.56
N LYS A 25 -7.17 20.63 -3.26
CA LYS A 25 -8.03 21.67 -3.82
C LYS A 25 -9.45 21.65 -3.26
N GLY A 26 -9.70 20.87 -2.19
CA GLY A 26 -11.03 20.74 -1.60
C GLY A 26 -12.02 19.99 -2.51
N GLY A 27 -11.53 19.06 -3.33
CA GLY A 27 -12.36 18.20 -4.17
C GLY A 27 -13.18 17.20 -3.37
N ASP A 28 -14.08 16.48 -4.04
CA ASP A 28 -14.91 15.43 -3.45
C ASP A 28 -14.09 14.12 -3.31
N ILE A 29 -13.32 14.03 -2.21
CA ILE A 29 -12.49 12.88 -1.89
C ILE A 29 -13.34 11.63 -1.68
N ALA A 30 -14.54 11.76 -1.13
CA ALA A 30 -15.45 10.63 -0.91
C ALA A 30 -15.92 10.03 -2.24
N ALA A 31 -16.30 10.85 -3.21
CA ALA A 31 -16.69 10.39 -4.55
C ALA A 31 -15.51 9.74 -5.29
N PHE A 32 -14.32 10.29 -5.16
CA PHE A 32 -13.10 9.70 -5.70
C PHE A 32 -12.85 8.30 -5.09
N ALA A 33 -12.88 8.19 -3.76
CA ALA A 33 -12.66 6.93 -3.05
C ALA A 33 -13.71 5.88 -3.41
N GLU A 34 -14.97 6.25 -3.54
CA GLU A 34 -16.06 5.36 -3.95
C GLU A 34 -15.83 4.77 -5.36
N ARG A 35 -15.43 5.62 -6.30
CA ARG A 35 -15.09 5.18 -7.66
C ARG A 35 -13.93 4.21 -7.67
N VAL A 36 -12.83 4.53 -6.97
CA VAL A 36 -11.65 3.65 -6.92
C VAL A 36 -11.97 2.33 -6.24
N GLN A 37 -12.76 2.33 -5.17
CA GLN A 37 -13.20 1.09 -4.52
C GLN A 37 -14.02 0.19 -5.47
N LYS A 38 -14.85 0.80 -6.31
CA LYS A 38 -15.57 0.06 -7.33
C LYS A 38 -14.64 -0.61 -8.34
N ASP A 39 -13.62 0.11 -8.80
CA ASP A 39 -12.59 -0.45 -9.68
C ASP A 39 -11.82 -1.58 -8.97
N MET A 40 -11.48 -1.42 -7.69
CA MET A 40 -10.83 -2.47 -6.91
C MET A 40 -11.66 -3.74 -6.79
N VAL A 41 -12.97 -3.64 -6.58
CA VAL A 41 -13.88 -4.80 -6.52
C VAL A 41 -13.86 -5.58 -7.83
N GLU A 42 -13.78 -4.88 -8.95
CA GLU A 42 -13.75 -5.50 -10.28
C GLU A 42 -12.38 -6.08 -10.64
N GLU A 43 -11.30 -5.34 -10.36
CA GLU A 43 -9.94 -5.70 -10.76
C GLU A 43 -9.22 -6.61 -9.75
N GLN A 44 -9.45 -6.37 -8.45
CA GLN A 44 -8.73 -6.99 -7.33
C GLN A 44 -9.67 -7.41 -6.19
N PRO A 45 -10.62 -8.34 -6.43
CA PRO A 45 -11.66 -8.66 -5.44
C PRO A 45 -11.11 -9.21 -4.12
N GLU A 46 -10.07 -10.02 -4.15
CA GLU A 46 -9.45 -10.58 -2.94
C GLU A 46 -8.71 -9.51 -2.13
N LEU A 47 -8.02 -8.60 -2.81
CA LEU A 47 -7.36 -7.46 -2.16
C LEU A 47 -8.38 -6.54 -1.51
N TYR A 48 -9.45 -6.21 -2.22
CA TYR A 48 -10.51 -5.37 -1.67
C TYR A 48 -11.16 -5.99 -0.42
N ALA A 49 -11.47 -7.27 -0.46
CA ALA A 49 -12.05 -7.99 0.69
C ALA A 49 -11.11 -7.94 1.90
N PHE A 50 -9.82 -8.15 1.69
CA PHE A 50 -8.80 -8.05 2.74
C PHE A 50 -8.72 -6.63 3.32
N LEU A 51 -8.59 -5.62 2.49
CA LEU A 51 -8.50 -4.22 2.92
C LEU A 51 -9.77 -3.75 3.63
N ALA A 52 -10.94 -4.16 3.17
CA ALA A 52 -12.20 -3.87 3.84
C ALA A 52 -12.26 -4.49 5.24
N SER A 53 -11.73 -5.69 5.40
CA SER A 53 -11.64 -6.36 6.69
C SER A 53 -10.70 -5.62 7.66
N VAL A 54 -9.52 -5.22 7.18
CA VAL A 54 -8.54 -4.45 7.98
C VAL A 54 -9.11 -3.08 8.35
N GLY A 55 -9.70 -2.38 7.40
CA GLY A 55 -10.23 -1.03 7.59
C GLY A 55 -11.41 -0.94 8.55
N LYS A 56 -12.18 -2.02 8.71
CA LYS A 56 -13.32 -2.11 9.63
C LYS A 56 -12.93 -2.53 11.04
N ASN A 57 -11.74 -3.04 11.25
CA ASN A 57 -11.30 -3.51 12.56
C ASN A 57 -10.73 -2.35 13.39
N PRO A 58 -11.41 -1.89 14.46
CA PRO A 58 -10.97 -0.77 15.26
C PRO A 58 -9.67 -1.04 16.04
N ASN A 59 -9.29 -2.30 16.22
CA ASN A 59 -8.03 -2.67 16.87
C ASN A 59 -6.81 -2.49 15.96
N THR A 60 -7.00 -2.51 14.65
CA THR A 60 -5.94 -2.35 13.65
C THR A 60 -6.02 -1.00 12.94
N THR A 61 -7.21 -0.43 12.82
CA THR A 61 -7.46 0.80 12.06
C THR A 61 -8.25 1.79 12.90
N PRO A 62 -7.58 2.70 13.61
CA PRO A 62 -8.24 3.70 14.46
C PRO A 62 -9.16 4.66 13.69
N SER A 63 -8.82 4.97 12.44
CA SER A 63 -9.63 5.85 11.57
C SER A 63 -9.96 5.16 10.25
N THR A 64 -11.17 4.64 10.12
CA THR A 64 -11.67 4.02 8.89
C THR A 64 -11.69 5.01 7.72
N GLY A 65 -12.07 6.25 7.97
CA GLY A 65 -12.11 7.29 6.92
C GLY A 65 -10.74 7.57 6.32
N ALA A 66 -9.73 7.77 7.15
CA ALA A 66 -8.36 7.99 6.71
C ALA A 66 -7.78 6.74 6.00
N PHE A 67 -8.12 5.56 6.48
CA PHE A 67 -7.74 4.31 5.84
C PHE A 67 -8.31 4.19 4.41
N VAL A 68 -9.59 4.47 4.23
CA VAL A 68 -10.24 4.43 2.90
C VAL A 68 -9.59 5.43 1.93
N VAL A 69 -9.27 6.62 2.40
CA VAL A 69 -8.56 7.62 1.59
C VAL A 69 -7.19 7.12 1.18
N GLY A 70 -6.40 6.60 2.10
CA GLY A 70 -5.06 6.08 1.83
C GLY A 70 -5.08 4.87 0.88
N MET A 71 -5.98 3.94 1.08
CA MET A 71 -6.21 2.78 0.23
C MET A 71 -6.55 3.19 -1.22
N SER A 72 -7.50 4.09 -1.38
CA SER A 72 -7.98 4.53 -2.68
C SER A 72 -6.90 5.29 -3.46
N HIS A 73 -6.20 6.19 -2.82
CA HIS A 73 -5.11 6.94 -3.47
C HIS A 73 -3.94 6.04 -3.85
N THR A 74 -3.52 5.15 -2.97
CA THR A 74 -2.44 4.21 -3.26
C THR A 74 -2.80 3.30 -4.43
N TYR A 75 -3.99 2.74 -4.43
CA TYR A 75 -4.44 1.86 -5.51
C TYR A 75 -4.50 2.58 -6.87
N ASP A 76 -5.04 3.79 -6.90
CA ASP A 76 -5.13 4.58 -8.14
C ASP A 76 -3.76 4.93 -8.74
N MET A 77 -2.70 4.98 -7.93
CA MET A 77 -1.33 5.23 -8.38
C MET A 77 -0.62 3.99 -8.94
N ILE A 78 -1.05 2.79 -8.56
CA ILE A 78 -0.47 1.54 -9.06
C ILE A 78 -0.76 1.43 -10.56
N SER A 79 0.24 1.01 -11.35
CA SER A 79 0.10 0.92 -12.80
C SER A 79 -1.03 -0.01 -13.22
N GLU A 80 -1.63 0.28 -14.37
CA GLU A 80 -2.68 -0.58 -14.95
C GLU A 80 -2.19 -2.00 -15.20
N GLU A 81 -0.94 -2.17 -15.59
CA GLU A 81 -0.31 -3.48 -15.82
C GLU A 81 -0.30 -4.31 -14.52
N GLN A 82 0.06 -3.71 -13.39
CA GLN A 82 0.04 -4.38 -12.10
C GLN A 82 -1.39 -4.72 -11.64
N ARG A 83 -2.33 -3.81 -11.85
CA ARG A 83 -3.73 -3.98 -11.46
C ARG A 83 -4.46 -5.00 -12.32
N ALA A 84 -4.09 -5.14 -13.59
CA ALA A 84 -4.71 -6.07 -14.53
C ALA A 84 -4.50 -7.56 -14.17
N ASN A 85 -3.52 -7.85 -13.32
CA ASN A 85 -3.22 -9.20 -12.86
C ASN A 85 -3.71 -9.39 -11.41
N PRO A 86 -4.86 -10.05 -11.18
CA PRO A 86 -5.44 -10.18 -9.85
C PRO A 86 -4.52 -10.91 -8.88
N LEU A 87 -4.40 -10.36 -7.67
CA LEU A 87 -3.73 -11.01 -6.55
C LEU A 87 -4.58 -12.17 -6.04
N THR A 88 -3.93 -13.28 -5.72
CA THR A 88 -4.58 -14.42 -5.07
C THR A 88 -4.65 -14.19 -3.55
N ARG A 89 -5.57 -14.90 -2.91
CA ARG A 89 -5.67 -14.89 -1.45
C ARG A 89 -4.36 -15.29 -0.78
N ASP A 90 -3.66 -16.29 -1.31
CA ASP A 90 -2.39 -16.76 -0.76
C ASP A 90 -1.29 -15.70 -0.86
N GLN A 91 -1.23 -14.95 -1.97
CA GLN A 91 -0.31 -13.83 -2.13
C GLN A 91 -0.59 -12.71 -1.10
N ILE A 92 -1.85 -12.43 -0.83
CA ILE A 92 -2.25 -11.43 0.16
C ILE A 92 -1.92 -11.92 1.58
N MET A 93 -2.21 -13.17 1.90
CA MET A 93 -1.92 -13.75 3.21
C MET A 93 -0.43 -13.86 3.49
N SER A 94 0.43 -13.95 2.47
CA SER A 94 1.88 -13.94 2.62
C SER A 94 2.41 -12.64 3.24
N VAL A 95 1.72 -11.53 3.06
CA VAL A 95 2.04 -10.25 3.73
C VAL A 95 1.96 -10.39 5.24
N ILE A 96 0.90 -11.03 5.74
CA ILE A 96 0.71 -11.26 7.17
C ILE A 96 1.79 -12.19 7.71
N GLY A 97 2.12 -13.25 6.97
CA GLY A 97 3.21 -14.18 7.30
C GLY A 97 4.55 -13.47 7.43
N THR A 98 4.90 -12.63 6.47
CA THR A 98 6.13 -11.83 6.48
C THR A 98 6.19 -10.90 7.68
N LEU A 99 5.10 -10.22 8.01
CA LEU A 99 5.02 -9.35 9.18
C LEU A 99 5.18 -10.13 10.50
N GLN A 100 4.59 -11.31 10.58
CA GLN A 100 4.72 -12.19 11.76
C GLN A 100 6.14 -12.72 11.94
N GLU A 101 6.82 -13.08 10.86
CA GLU A 101 8.22 -13.53 10.89
C GLU A 101 9.16 -12.40 11.35
N HIS A 102 8.98 -11.18 10.84
CA HIS A 102 9.74 -10.02 11.30
C HIS A 102 9.55 -9.78 12.79
N ARG A 103 8.32 -9.82 13.26
CA ARG A 103 8.00 -9.64 14.67
C ARG A 103 8.62 -10.73 15.55
N ALA A 104 8.60 -11.99 15.11
CA ALA A 104 9.21 -13.10 15.83
C ALA A 104 10.73 -12.94 15.92
N THR A 105 11.38 -12.46 14.86
CA THR A 105 12.83 -12.23 14.82
C THR A 105 13.23 -11.09 15.75
N GLU A 106 12.49 -10.00 15.78
CA GLU A 106 12.73 -8.88 16.69
C GLU A 106 12.57 -9.30 18.16
N LEU A 107 11.55 -10.06 18.48
CA LEU A 107 11.34 -10.64 19.82
C LEU A 107 12.49 -11.55 20.25
N HIS A 108 12.99 -12.39 19.33
CA HIS A 108 14.10 -13.29 19.60
C HIS A 108 15.41 -12.55 19.88
N ASN A 109 15.64 -11.43 19.23
CA ASN A 109 16.82 -10.58 19.40
C ASN A 109 16.73 -9.64 20.62
N GLY A 110 15.66 -9.71 21.41
CA GLY A 110 15.49 -8.90 22.62
C GLY A 110 15.23 -7.42 22.35
N ALA A 111 14.94 -7.04 21.11
CA ALA A 111 14.45 -5.71 20.79
C ALA A 111 13.06 -5.53 21.42
N GLU A 112 12.84 -4.43 22.14
CA GLU A 112 11.48 -4.01 22.46
C GLU A 112 10.75 -3.85 21.15
N VAL A 113 9.69 -4.64 20.97
CA VAL A 113 8.85 -4.56 19.79
C VAL A 113 8.14 -3.21 19.83
N GLU A 114 8.76 -2.20 19.27
CA GLU A 114 7.98 -1.07 18.80
C GLU A 114 6.96 -1.66 17.83
N VAL A 115 5.68 -1.52 18.17
CA VAL A 115 4.57 -1.83 17.28
C VAL A 115 4.97 -1.32 15.90
N HIS A 116 5.04 -2.21 14.94
CA HIS A 116 5.53 -1.98 13.59
C HIS A 116 5.15 -0.57 13.13
N ASN A 117 6.12 0.33 13.19
CA ASN A 117 5.88 1.71 12.84
C ASN A 117 5.74 1.77 11.31
N PRO A 118 4.54 2.07 10.76
CA PRO A 118 4.36 2.13 9.31
C PRO A 118 5.35 3.08 8.64
N MET A 119 5.94 3.99 9.39
CA MET A 119 6.94 4.92 8.87
C MET A 119 8.28 4.23 8.58
N SER A 120 8.61 3.12 9.24
CA SER A 120 9.88 2.42 9.01
C SER A 120 9.94 1.74 7.62
N TRP A 121 8.85 1.25 7.10
CA TRP A 121 8.82 0.66 5.77
C TRP A 121 8.86 1.70 4.64
N LEU A 122 8.49 2.97 4.92
CA LEU A 122 8.65 4.06 3.96
C LEU A 122 10.10 4.28 3.56
N GLU A 123 11.05 3.98 4.45
CA GLU A 123 12.47 4.06 4.14
C GLU A 123 12.87 3.04 3.07
N ASP A 124 12.35 1.82 3.15
CA ASP A 124 12.59 0.78 2.14
C ASP A 124 11.84 1.09 0.83
N LEU A 125 10.61 1.53 0.93
CA LEU A 125 9.83 1.95 -0.24
C LEU A 125 10.47 3.13 -0.96
N ALA A 126 11.11 4.05 -0.23
CA ALA A 126 11.80 5.20 -0.81
C ALA A 126 12.94 4.81 -1.76
N LYS A 127 13.54 3.64 -1.57
CA LYS A 127 14.57 3.10 -2.47
C LYS A 127 13.99 2.66 -3.81
N ASP A 128 12.79 2.09 -3.78
CA ASP A 128 12.13 1.51 -4.95
C ASP A 128 11.14 2.48 -5.61
N SER A 129 10.48 3.31 -4.84
CA SER A 129 9.52 4.30 -5.31
C SER A 129 9.58 5.62 -4.52
N PRO A 130 10.63 6.45 -4.75
CA PRO A 130 10.84 7.69 -4.00
C PRO A 130 9.67 8.67 -4.13
N VAL A 131 9.04 8.72 -5.30
CA VAL A 131 7.91 9.63 -5.56
C VAL A 131 6.69 9.23 -4.74
N PHE A 132 6.40 7.94 -4.65
CA PHE A 132 5.29 7.44 -3.85
C PHE A 132 5.55 7.62 -2.35
N ALA A 133 6.75 7.31 -1.88
CA ALA A 133 7.13 7.50 -0.49
C ALA A 133 7.03 8.98 -0.07
N LEU A 134 7.49 9.89 -0.91
CA LEU A 134 7.38 11.32 -0.67
C LEU A 134 5.93 11.78 -0.62
N TRP A 135 5.10 11.33 -1.57
CA TRP A 135 3.67 11.64 -1.58
C TRP A 135 2.99 11.17 -0.29
N LEU A 136 3.23 9.93 0.12
CA LEU A 136 2.63 9.34 1.31
C LEU A 136 3.03 10.12 2.58
N GLN A 137 4.29 10.47 2.70
CA GLN A 137 4.81 11.27 3.82
C GLN A 137 4.20 12.67 3.86
N GLN A 138 4.11 13.34 2.73
CA GLN A 138 3.57 14.69 2.66
C GLN A 138 2.06 14.72 2.90
N THR A 139 1.34 13.79 2.30
CA THR A 139 -0.12 13.73 2.38
C THR A 139 -0.60 13.31 3.76
N SER A 140 0.17 12.47 4.48
CA SER A 140 -0.16 12.11 5.85
C SER A 140 -0.29 13.32 6.78
N ARG A 141 0.45 14.39 6.49
CA ARG A 141 0.40 15.65 7.26
C ARG A 141 -0.91 16.44 7.11
N LEU A 142 -1.73 16.10 6.11
CA LEU A 142 -3.06 16.72 5.94
C LEU A 142 -4.07 16.22 6.98
N PHE A 143 -3.81 15.09 7.59
CA PHE A 143 -4.65 14.53 8.64
C PHE A 143 -4.32 15.16 9.99
N ARG A 144 -5.36 15.45 10.77
CA ARG A 144 -5.25 16.26 12.00
C ARG A 144 -4.78 15.47 13.21
N THR A 145 -5.11 14.19 13.27
CA THR A 145 -4.80 13.34 14.42
C THR A 145 -3.73 12.31 14.06
N HIS A 146 -3.03 11.82 15.09
CA HIS A 146 -2.06 10.75 14.94
C HIS A 146 -2.70 9.44 14.45
N GLU A 147 -3.90 9.16 14.92
CA GLU A 147 -4.70 8.00 14.52
C GLU A 147 -5.08 8.04 13.03
N GLU A 148 -5.48 9.21 12.54
CA GLU A 148 -5.78 9.40 11.12
C GLU A 148 -4.51 9.24 10.26
N GLN A 149 -3.40 9.85 10.65
CA GLN A 149 -2.12 9.73 9.97
C GLN A 149 -1.64 8.28 9.92
N PHE A 150 -1.71 7.59 11.05
CA PHE A 150 -1.38 6.17 11.15
C PHE A 150 -2.25 5.32 10.21
N SER A 151 -3.55 5.48 10.25
CA SER A 151 -4.49 4.73 9.42
C SER A 151 -4.28 4.99 7.92
N PHE A 152 -3.99 6.23 7.55
CA PHE A 152 -3.67 6.60 6.17
C PHE A 152 -2.41 5.88 5.65
N VAL A 153 -1.31 5.92 6.42
CA VAL A 153 -0.04 5.28 6.05
C VAL A 153 -0.18 3.77 6.04
N GLN A 154 -0.88 3.19 7.02
CA GLN A 154 -1.16 1.77 7.11
C GLN A 154 -1.96 1.27 5.89
N ALA A 155 -2.93 2.04 5.43
CA ALA A 155 -3.68 1.72 4.23
C ALA A 155 -2.78 1.65 2.99
N GLY A 156 -1.88 2.59 2.83
CA GLY A 156 -0.86 2.57 1.78
C GLY A 156 0.00 1.32 1.82
N PHE A 157 0.47 0.95 3.02
CA PHE A 157 1.25 -0.26 3.24
C PHE A 157 0.49 -1.53 2.83
N PHE A 158 -0.68 -1.77 3.37
CA PHE A 158 -1.45 -2.97 3.06
C PHE A 158 -1.95 -3.04 1.62
N THR A 159 -2.10 -1.90 0.95
CA THR A 159 -2.46 -1.86 -0.47
C THR A 159 -1.26 -2.18 -1.37
N ALA A 160 -0.09 -1.67 -1.05
CA ALA A 160 1.12 -1.81 -1.88
C ALA A 160 1.86 -3.13 -1.68
N MET A 161 1.97 -3.61 -0.45
CA MET A 161 2.81 -4.77 -0.09
C MET A 161 2.47 -6.07 -0.84
N PRO A 162 1.21 -6.44 -1.08
CA PRO A 162 0.91 -7.65 -1.83
C PRO A 162 1.47 -7.65 -3.25
N PHE A 163 1.48 -6.50 -3.92
CA PHE A 163 2.09 -6.35 -5.24
C PHE A 163 3.61 -6.46 -5.19
N ILE A 164 4.22 -5.84 -4.18
CA ILE A 164 5.68 -5.89 -3.97
C ILE A 164 6.13 -7.34 -3.74
N ILE A 165 5.46 -8.07 -2.87
CA ILE A 165 5.80 -9.47 -2.55
C ILE A 165 5.60 -10.37 -3.76
N ARG A 166 4.54 -10.17 -4.54
CA ARG A 166 4.31 -10.91 -5.78
C ARG A 166 5.46 -10.75 -6.77
N ASP A 167 5.94 -9.54 -6.95
CA ASP A 167 6.99 -9.24 -7.92
C ASP A 167 8.37 -9.71 -7.45
N GLN A 168 8.65 -9.64 -6.15
CA GLN A 168 9.87 -10.21 -5.57
C GLN A 168 9.90 -11.74 -5.71
N GLY A 169 8.77 -12.42 -5.55
CA GLY A 169 8.65 -13.85 -5.80
C GLY A 169 9.02 -14.22 -7.23
N LYS A 170 8.54 -13.47 -8.22
CA LYS A 170 8.90 -13.65 -9.64
C LYS A 170 10.39 -13.41 -9.91
N GLU A 171 11.00 -12.46 -9.24
CA GLU A 171 12.44 -12.21 -9.35
C GLU A 171 13.24 -13.41 -8.83
N LEU A 172 12.85 -13.97 -7.70
CA LEU A 172 13.46 -15.19 -7.14
C LEU A 172 13.30 -16.39 -8.08
N GLU A 173 12.11 -16.58 -8.65
CA GLU A 173 11.87 -17.62 -9.64
C GLU A 173 12.80 -17.48 -10.87
N ARG A 174 12.97 -16.28 -11.39
CA ARG A 174 13.89 -16.00 -12.53
C ARG A 174 15.35 -16.25 -12.20
N GLN A 175 15.76 -16.02 -10.94
CA GLN A 175 17.13 -16.28 -10.50
C GLN A 175 17.41 -17.78 -10.36
N PHE A 176 16.45 -18.57 -9.89
CA PHE A 176 16.61 -20.01 -9.69
C PHE A 176 16.25 -20.86 -10.92
N PHE A 177 15.37 -20.36 -11.77
CA PHE A 177 14.91 -21.03 -12.99
C PHE A 177 15.01 -20.06 -14.19
N PRO A 178 16.22 -19.71 -14.62
CA PRO A 178 16.35 -18.89 -15.83
C PRO A 178 15.72 -19.66 -17.00
N GLU A 179 14.70 -19.07 -17.61
CA GLU A 179 14.18 -19.56 -18.87
C GLU A 179 15.33 -19.60 -19.86
N GLY A 180 15.66 -20.79 -20.27
CA GLY A 180 16.80 -21.04 -21.14
C GLY A 180 16.68 -20.43 -22.53
#